data_b00fc75b4b0fd590d16f3d3bcc91e6fc
#
_entry.id   b00fc75b4b0fd590d16f3d3bcc91e6fc
#
_cell.length_a   1.000
_cell.length_b   1.000
_cell.length_c   1.000
_cell.angle_alpha   90.00
_cell.angle_beta   90.00
_cell.angle_gamma   90.00
#
_symmetry.space_group_name_H-M   'P 1'
#
loop_
_entity.id
_entity.type
_entity.pdbx_description
1 polymer ?
#
loop_
_entity_poly.entity_id
_entity_poly.type
_entity_poly.pdbx_seq_one_letter_code
_entity_poly.pdbx_strand_id
1 'polypeptide(L)'
;RPKTGRALPKSLSEADVEALLAAPDLDDPLGLRDRAMLEVLYACGLRVSELVGLTLGQVNQRQGLVRVVGKGDKERLVPLGEEALHWLARYLREARPLLIHPDQDVLFPSRRGETMTRQAFWYRIKQIAVSAGVQKALSPHTLRHAFATHLLNHGADLRVVQLLLGHSDLSTTQIYTHVAQQRLQTLYEQHHPRAGT
;
A
#
# COMPACT_ATOMS: atom_id res chain seq x y z
N ARG A 1 23.70 -19.88 29.04
CA ARG A 1 23.65 -20.48 27.76
C ARG A 1 23.19 -19.49 26.68
N PRO A 2 24.00 -19.23 25.69
CA PRO A 2 23.63 -18.22 24.70
C PRO A 2 22.44 -18.65 23.87
N LYS A 3 21.55 -17.71 23.68
CA LYS A 3 20.38 -17.87 22.82
C LYS A 3 20.75 -17.57 21.40
N THR A 4 21.74 -18.23 20.92
CA THR A 4 22.34 -17.86 19.65
C THR A 4 21.42 -18.01 18.46
N GLY A 5 20.39 -18.73 18.55
CA GLY A 5 19.59 -18.99 17.37
C GLY A 5 18.41 -18.07 17.12
N ARG A 6 18.18 -17.10 17.98
CA ARG A 6 17.05 -16.23 17.79
C ARG A 6 17.41 -15.10 16.83
N ALA A 7 17.34 -15.40 15.55
CA ALA A 7 17.49 -14.38 14.55
C ALA A 7 16.34 -13.38 14.71
N LEU A 8 16.62 -12.10 14.49
CA LEU A 8 15.58 -11.11 14.38
C LEU A 8 14.62 -11.52 13.25
N PRO A 9 13.31 -11.27 13.39
CA PRO A 9 12.40 -11.56 12.30
C PRO A 9 12.94 -10.88 11.05
N LYS A 10 13.13 -11.65 10.00
CA LYS A 10 13.59 -11.09 8.74
C LYS A 10 12.48 -10.21 8.18
N SER A 11 12.81 -8.98 7.88
CA SER A 11 11.88 -8.10 7.18
C SER A 11 11.68 -8.61 5.76
N LEU A 12 10.57 -8.20 5.15
CA LEU A 12 10.29 -8.52 3.76
C LEU A 12 11.34 -7.86 2.87
N SER A 13 11.86 -8.63 1.93
CA SER A 13 12.80 -8.10 0.94
C SER A 13 12.04 -7.35 -0.16
N GLU A 14 12.79 -6.64 -1.00
CA GLU A 14 12.19 -6.00 -2.18
C GLU A 14 11.56 -7.03 -3.10
N ALA A 15 12.20 -8.18 -3.26
CA ALA A 15 11.65 -9.27 -4.06
C ALA A 15 10.35 -9.80 -3.47
N ASP A 16 10.26 -9.88 -2.14
CA ASP A 16 9.02 -10.29 -1.47
C ASP A 16 7.89 -9.30 -1.74
N VAL A 17 8.16 -8.01 -1.67
CA VAL A 17 7.18 -6.97 -1.95
C VAL A 17 6.68 -7.08 -3.39
N GLU A 18 7.60 -7.23 -4.33
CA GLU A 18 7.24 -7.36 -5.75
C GLU A 18 6.42 -8.62 -6.01
N ALA A 19 6.78 -9.73 -5.35
CA ALA A 19 6.05 -10.98 -5.47
C ALA A 19 4.63 -10.87 -4.90
N LEU A 20 4.47 -10.17 -3.78
CA LEU A 20 3.15 -9.93 -3.20
C LEU A 20 2.27 -9.11 -4.14
N LEU A 21 2.81 -8.04 -4.71
CA LEU A 21 2.06 -7.19 -5.63
C LEU A 21 1.65 -7.93 -6.90
N ALA A 22 2.50 -8.83 -7.37
CA ALA A 22 2.27 -9.56 -8.63
C ALA A 22 1.42 -10.83 -8.46
N ALA A 23 1.22 -11.31 -7.24
CA ALA A 23 0.61 -12.61 -7.00
C ALA A 23 -0.89 -12.70 -7.30
N PRO A 24 -1.71 -11.65 -7.07
CA PRO A 24 -3.15 -11.78 -7.33
C PRO A 24 -3.46 -12.14 -8.77
N ASP A 25 -4.43 -13.04 -8.94
CA ASP A 25 -4.89 -13.49 -10.25
C ASP A 25 -5.75 -12.39 -10.88
N LEU A 26 -5.23 -11.78 -11.93
CA LEU A 26 -5.89 -10.65 -12.58
C LEU A 26 -7.12 -11.05 -13.41
N ASP A 27 -7.28 -12.33 -13.69
CA ASP A 27 -8.44 -12.83 -14.40
C ASP A 27 -9.63 -13.11 -13.48
N ASP A 28 -9.40 -13.11 -12.16
CA ASP A 28 -10.43 -13.25 -11.15
C ASP A 28 -10.80 -11.87 -10.63
N PRO A 29 -12.09 -11.50 -10.62
CA PRO A 29 -12.49 -10.21 -10.06
C PRO A 29 -11.97 -9.95 -8.63
N LEU A 30 -11.94 -10.99 -7.79
CA LEU A 30 -11.36 -10.85 -6.45
C LEU A 30 -9.86 -10.63 -6.51
N GLY A 31 -9.18 -11.26 -7.46
CA GLY A 31 -7.75 -11.04 -7.65
C GLY A 31 -7.44 -9.63 -8.13
N LEU A 32 -8.25 -9.10 -9.04
CA LEU A 32 -8.07 -7.72 -9.49
C LEU A 32 -8.36 -6.72 -8.35
N ARG A 33 -9.36 -7.02 -7.51
CA ARG A 33 -9.59 -6.27 -6.28
C ARG A 33 -8.34 -6.27 -5.40
N ASP A 34 -7.78 -7.44 -5.18
CA ASP A 34 -6.61 -7.60 -4.32
C ASP A 34 -5.41 -6.83 -4.87
N ARG A 35 -5.20 -6.86 -6.18
CA ARG A 35 -4.13 -6.09 -6.80
C ARG A 35 -4.32 -4.61 -6.56
N ALA A 36 -5.51 -4.10 -6.78
CA ALA A 36 -5.80 -2.69 -6.56
C ALA A 36 -5.63 -2.30 -5.08
N MET A 37 -6.09 -3.15 -4.16
CA MET A 37 -5.91 -2.92 -2.72
C MET A 37 -4.43 -2.83 -2.35
N LEU A 38 -3.64 -3.78 -2.82
CA LEU A 38 -2.20 -3.80 -2.52
C LEU A 38 -1.49 -2.61 -3.12
N GLU A 39 -1.85 -2.22 -4.34
CA GLU A 39 -1.24 -1.06 -4.98
C GLU A 39 -1.57 0.24 -4.25
N VAL A 40 -2.81 0.40 -3.80
CA VAL A 40 -3.22 1.57 -3.00
C VAL A 40 -2.51 1.57 -1.64
N LEU A 41 -2.46 0.43 -0.99
CA LEU A 41 -1.78 0.29 0.29
C LEU A 41 -0.29 0.64 0.15
N TYR A 42 0.33 0.13 -0.90
CA TYR A 42 1.73 0.38 -1.22
C TYR A 42 2.00 1.86 -1.49
N ALA A 43 1.20 2.47 -2.37
CA ALA A 43 1.44 3.84 -2.81
C ALA A 43 1.10 4.88 -1.75
N CYS A 44 0.07 4.63 -0.95
CA CYS A 44 -0.47 5.63 -0.03
C CYS A 44 -0.06 5.43 1.42
N GLY A 45 0.57 4.31 1.74
CA GLY A 45 1.03 4.06 3.11
C GLY A 45 -0.08 3.99 4.14
N LEU A 46 -1.24 3.52 3.73
CA LEU A 46 -2.41 3.46 4.60
C LEU A 46 -2.25 2.40 5.67
N ARG A 47 -2.96 2.61 6.78
CA ARG A 47 -3.21 1.53 7.72
C ARG A 47 -4.31 0.63 7.14
N VAL A 48 -4.31 -0.63 7.54
CA VAL A 48 -5.30 -1.58 7.02
C VAL A 48 -6.73 -1.11 7.30
N SER A 49 -6.98 -0.57 8.49
CA SER A 49 -8.31 -0.03 8.84
C SER A 49 -8.72 1.10 7.90
N GLU A 50 -7.78 1.94 7.50
CA GLU A 50 -8.04 3.03 6.55
C GLU A 50 -8.37 2.48 5.17
N LEU A 51 -7.62 1.47 4.75
CA LEU A 51 -7.81 0.84 3.44
C LEU A 51 -9.17 0.18 3.31
N VAL A 52 -9.53 -0.69 4.26
CA VAL A 52 -10.78 -1.45 4.18
C VAL A 52 -12.01 -0.56 4.39
N GLY A 53 -11.84 0.58 5.02
CA GLY A 53 -12.91 1.53 5.23
C GLY A 53 -13.11 2.56 4.12
N LEU A 54 -12.24 2.55 3.10
CA LEU A 54 -12.37 3.51 2.01
C LEU A 54 -13.70 3.34 1.28
N THR A 55 -14.30 4.47 0.93
CA THR A 55 -15.49 4.50 0.09
C THR A 55 -15.16 5.09 -1.28
N LEU A 56 -16.04 4.84 -2.23
CA LEU A 56 -15.84 5.33 -3.60
C LEU A 56 -15.71 6.86 -3.64
N GLY A 57 -16.44 7.56 -2.77
CA GLY A 57 -16.41 9.03 -2.71
C GLY A 57 -15.10 9.62 -2.20
N GLN A 58 -14.25 8.80 -1.59
CA GLN A 58 -12.94 9.27 -1.10
C GLN A 58 -11.85 9.27 -2.16
N VAL A 59 -12.15 8.72 -3.34
CA VAL A 59 -11.19 8.63 -4.44
C VAL A 59 -11.52 9.65 -5.50
N ASN A 60 -10.55 10.45 -5.88
CA ASN A 60 -10.65 11.36 -7.01
C ASN A 60 -9.71 10.87 -8.10
N GLN A 61 -10.25 10.13 -9.07
CA GLN A 61 -9.45 9.56 -10.14
C GLN A 61 -8.87 10.63 -11.05
N ARG A 62 -9.60 11.71 -11.25
CA ARG A 62 -9.16 12.81 -12.14
C ARG A 62 -7.90 13.47 -11.57
N GLN A 63 -7.87 13.71 -10.27
CA GLN A 63 -6.72 14.33 -9.62
C GLN A 63 -5.69 13.32 -9.13
N GLY A 64 -6.04 12.03 -9.11
CA GLY A 64 -5.16 10.99 -8.61
C GLY A 64 -4.95 11.06 -7.10
N LEU A 65 -5.98 11.44 -6.35
CA LEU A 65 -5.90 11.65 -4.90
C LEU A 65 -6.88 10.74 -4.17
N VAL A 66 -6.51 10.36 -2.97
CA VAL A 66 -7.39 9.68 -2.00
C VAL A 66 -7.49 10.55 -0.76
N ARG A 67 -8.71 10.77 -0.29
CA ARG A 67 -8.97 11.45 0.97
C ARG A 67 -9.06 10.39 2.07
N VAL A 68 -8.10 10.39 2.95
CA VAL A 68 -8.01 9.39 4.01
C VAL A 68 -8.42 10.01 5.33
N VAL A 69 -9.30 9.32 6.06
CA VAL A 69 -9.75 9.75 7.38
C VAL A 69 -9.05 8.88 8.40
N GLY A 70 -8.19 9.49 9.18
CA GLY A 70 -7.43 8.80 10.20
C GLY A 70 -8.02 8.93 11.58
N LYS A 71 -7.20 8.67 12.57
CA LYS A 71 -7.57 8.72 13.98
C LYS A 71 -8.01 10.13 14.36
N GLY A 72 -9.13 10.23 15.07
CA GLY A 72 -9.67 11.53 15.50
C GLY A 72 -10.29 12.32 14.38
N ASP A 73 -10.77 11.63 13.33
CA ASP A 73 -11.40 12.23 12.16
C ASP A 73 -10.52 13.20 11.39
N LYS A 74 -9.22 13.10 11.57
CA LYS A 74 -8.28 13.92 10.80
C LYS A 74 -8.22 13.41 9.38
N GLU A 75 -8.47 14.30 8.44
CA GLU A 75 -8.40 14.00 7.02
C GLU A 75 -7.03 14.37 6.46
N ARG A 76 -6.58 13.59 5.50
CA ARG A 76 -5.40 13.93 4.72
C ARG A 76 -5.63 13.52 3.27
N LEU A 77 -5.06 14.26 2.35
CA LEU A 77 -5.07 13.93 0.93
C LEU A 77 -3.76 13.27 0.57
N VAL A 78 -3.84 12.11 -0.06
CA VAL A 78 -2.65 11.32 -0.40
C VAL A 78 -2.66 11.05 -1.90
N PRO A 79 -1.58 11.37 -2.61
CA PRO A 79 -1.49 11.04 -4.03
C PRO A 79 -1.39 9.52 -4.23
N LEU A 80 -2.07 9.03 -5.26
CA LEU A 80 -2.03 7.62 -5.65
C LEU A 80 -0.77 7.30 -6.45
N GLY A 81 -0.32 8.22 -7.29
CA GLY A 81 0.69 7.91 -8.27
C GLY A 81 0.09 7.18 -9.47
N GLU A 82 0.85 7.10 -10.53
CA GLU A 82 0.36 6.56 -11.81
C GLU A 82 0.01 5.08 -11.72
N GLU A 83 0.86 4.30 -11.05
CA GLU A 83 0.69 2.85 -10.99
C GLU A 83 -0.57 2.47 -10.20
N ALA A 84 -0.72 3.03 -8.99
CA ALA A 84 -1.89 2.74 -8.18
C ALA A 84 -3.16 3.23 -8.86
N LEU A 85 -3.11 4.39 -9.51
CA LEU A 85 -4.25 4.92 -10.23
C LEU A 85 -4.64 4.00 -11.39
N HIS A 86 -3.68 3.47 -12.12
CA HIS A 86 -3.92 2.52 -13.21
C HIS A 86 -4.66 1.27 -12.70
N TRP A 87 -4.17 0.66 -11.63
CA TRP A 87 -4.78 -0.56 -11.09
C TRP A 87 -6.16 -0.28 -10.48
N LEU A 88 -6.29 0.85 -9.83
CA LEU A 88 -7.57 1.24 -9.25
C LEU A 88 -8.61 1.50 -10.34
N ALA A 89 -8.25 2.22 -11.39
CA ALA A 89 -9.15 2.49 -12.51
C ALA A 89 -9.58 1.20 -13.18
N ARG A 90 -8.66 0.29 -13.41
CA ARG A 90 -8.97 -1.01 -14.01
C ARG A 90 -9.89 -1.84 -13.12
N TYR A 91 -9.60 -1.87 -11.83
CA TYR A 91 -10.46 -2.56 -10.86
C TYR A 91 -11.88 -1.98 -10.84
N LEU A 92 -12.00 -0.66 -10.80
CA LEU A 92 -13.30 0.01 -10.76
C LEU A 92 -14.13 -0.29 -12.01
N ARG A 93 -13.48 -0.42 -13.13
CA ARG A 93 -14.15 -0.67 -14.40
C ARG A 93 -14.49 -2.14 -14.61
N GLU A 94 -13.57 -3.04 -14.28
CA GLU A 94 -13.68 -4.46 -14.67
C GLU A 94 -14.13 -5.39 -13.56
N ALA A 95 -13.86 -5.08 -12.30
CA ALA A 95 -14.11 -6.02 -11.20
C ALA A 95 -15.16 -5.53 -10.20
N ARG A 96 -15.05 -4.29 -9.74
CA ARG A 96 -15.95 -3.81 -8.68
C ARG A 96 -17.42 -3.95 -9.02
N PRO A 97 -17.89 -3.66 -10.24
CA PRO A 97 -19.32 -3.84 -10.55
C PRO A 97 -19.83 -5.26 -10.37
N LEU A 98 -18.94 -6.26 -10.48
CA LEU A 98 -19.28 -7.66 -10.29
C LEU A 98 -19.26 -8.08 -8.82
N LEU A 99 -18.66 -7.30 -7.96
CA LEU A 99 -18.40 -7.67 -6.57
C LEU A 99 -19.27 -6.92 -5.57
N ILE A 100 -19.64 -5.68 -5.88
CA ILE A 100 -20.28 -4.78 -4.93
C ILE A 100 -21.77 -5.04 -4.83
N HIS A 101 -22.28 -5.07 -3.60
CA HIS A 101 -23.71 -5.09 -3.38
C HIS A 101 -24.29 -3.70 -3.73
N PRO A 102 -25.48 -3.62 -4.38
CA PRO A 102 -25.99 -2.33 -4.88
C PRO A 102 -26.09 -1.21 -3.85
N ASP A 103 -26.32 -1.57 -2.60
CA ASP A 103 -26.50 -0.59 -1.53
C ASP A 103 -25.20 -0.16 -0.86
N GLN A 104 -24.06 -0.64 -1.34
CA GLN A 104 -22.77 -0.37 -0.72
C GLN A 104 -21.95 0.61 -1.52
N ASP A 105 -21.23 1.47 -0.82
CA ASP A 105 -20.31 2.43 -1.44
C ASP A 105 -18.84 2.14 -1.11
N VAL A 106 -18.59 1.05 -0.40
CA VAL A 106 -17.22 0.66 -0.03
C VAL A 106 -16.39 0.43 -1.29
N LEU A 107 -15.15 0.91 -1.25
CA LEU A 107 -14.25 0.81 -2.41
C LEU A 107 -13.86 -0.63 -2.70
N PHE A 108 -13.49 -1.36 -1.65
CA PHE A 108 -13.01 -2.74 -1.76
C PHE A 108 -13.92 -3.68 -0.97
N PRO A 109 -14.97 -4.20 -1.60
CA PRO A 109 -15.93 -5.05 -0.89
C PRO A 109 -15.35 -6.41 -0.53
N SER A 110 -15.96 -7.02 0.49
CA SER A 110 -15.73 -8.41 0.84
C SER A 110 -16.30 -9.33 -0.26
N ARG A 111 -16.10 -10.64 -0.09
CA ARG A 111 -16.68 -11.64 -1.01
C ARG A 111 -18.21 -11.54 -1.08
N ARG A 112 -18.84 -11.01 -0.03
CA ARG A 112 -20.31 -10.85 0.02
C ARG A 112 -20.77 -9.51 -0.53
N GLY A 113 -19.85 -8.68 -1.00
CA GLY A 113 -20.18 -7.38 -1.56
C GLY A 113 -20.41 -6.30 -0.52
N GLU A 114 -19.92 -6.50 0.70
CA GLU A 114 -20.09 -5.60 1.83
C GLU A 114 -18.72 -5.12 2.34
N THR A 115 -18.72 -4.33 3.40
CA THR A 115 -17.47 -3.84 4.01
C THR A 115 -16.59 -5.00 4.45
N MET A 116 -15.32 -4.92 4.09
CA MET A 116 -14.35 -5.92 4.48
C MET A 116 -13.82 -5.62 5.89
N THR A 117 -13.66 -6.65 6.72
CA THR A 117 -13.03 -6.51 8.03
C THR A 117 -11.52 -6.59 7.89
N ARG A 118 -10.80 -6.10 8.92
CA ARG A 118 -9.34 -6.24 8.96
C ARG A 118 -8.92 -7.71 8.99
N GLN A 119 -9.66 -8.55 9.72
CA GLN A 119 -9.38 -9.99 9.77
C GLN A 119 -9.52 -10.64 8.40
N ALA A 120 -10.57 -10.29 7.64
CA ALA A 120 -10.77 -10.80 6.29
C ALA A 120 -9.63 -10.37 5.38
N PHE A 121 -9.19 -9.13 5.49
CA PHE A 121 -8.05 -8.62 4.73
C PHE A 121 -6.79 -9.42 5.05
N TRP A 122 -6.48 -9.63 6.34
CA TRP A 122 -5.29 -10.38 6.74
C TRP A 122 -5.33 -11.82 6.30
N TYR A 123 -6.48 -12.44 6.39
CA TYR A 123 -6.65 -13.80 5.90
C TYR A 123 -6.30 -13.86 4.41
N ARG A 124 -6.80 -12.91 3.64
CA ARG A 124 -6.54 -12.83 2.20
C ARG A 124 -5.08 -12.57 1.90
N ILE A 125 -4.45 -11.65 2.63
CA ILE A 125 -3.03 -11.33 2.45
C ILE A 125 -2.15 -12.54 2.72
N LYS A 126 -2.46 -13.31 3.74
CA LYS A 126 -1.70 -14.53 4.04
C LYS A 126 -1.83 -15.55 2.92
N GLN A 127 -2.99 -15.67 2.32
CA GLN A 127 -3.17 -16.54 1.16
C GLN A 127 -2.35 -16.06 -0.03
N ILE A 128 -2.34 -14.76 -0.27
CA ILE A 128 -1.55 -14.15 -1.34
C ILE A 128 -0.06 -14.39 -1.09
N ALA A 129 0.40 -14.24 0.14
CA ALA A 129 1.79 -14.48 0.50
C ALA A 129 2.21 -15.91 0.23
N VAL A 130 1.36 -16.87 0.56
CA VAL A 130 1.62 -18.29 0.27
C VAL A 130 1.75 -18.50 -1.24
N SER A 131 0.82 -17.95 -2.01
CA SER A 131 0.85 -18.05 -3.46
C SER A 131 2.07 -17.36 -4.07
N ALA A 132 2.55 -16.30 -3.42
CA ALA A 132 3.74 -15.56 -3.86
C ALA A 132 5.06 -16.22 -3.46
N GLY A 133 5.01 -17.28 -2.65
CA GLY A 133 6.21 -17.93 -2.14
C GLY A 133 6.90 -17.16 -1.03
N VAL A 134 6.20 -16.22 -0.39
CA VAL A 134 6.75 -15.44 0.72
C VAL A 134 6.60 -16.26 2.00
N GLN A 135 7.72 -16.63 2.59
CA GLN A 135 7.72 -17.49 3.77
C GLN A 135 7.94 -16.74 5.08
N LYS A 136 8.14 -15.44 5.00
CA LYS A 136 8.39 -14.61 6.19
C LYS A 136 7.08 -14.25 6.86
N ALA A 137 7.14 -14.06 8.18
CA ALA A 137 5.96 -13.67 8.95
C ALA A 137 5.49 -12.28 8.53
N LEU A 138 4.19 -12.15 8.32
CA LEU A 138 3.57 -10.90 7.97
C LEU A 138 2.75 -10.36 9.14
N SER A 139 2.95 -9.08 9.42
CA SER A 139 2.12 -8.34 10.36
C SER A 139 1.79 -6.99 9.73
N PRO A 140 0.80 -6.26 10.24
CA PRO A 140 0.51 -4.92 9.73
C PRO A 140 1.73 -4.02 9.72
N HIS A 141 2.49 -4.08 10.78
CA HIS A 141 3.68 -3.24 10.93
C HIS A 141 4.77 -3.61 9.92
N THR A 142 5.07 -4.91 9.78
CA THR A 142 6.13 -5.35 8.87
C THR A 142 5.75 -5.09 7.41
N LEU A 143 4.50 -5.30 7.04
CA LEU A 143 4.02 -5.04 5.68
C LEU A 143 4.11 -3.54 5.35
N ARG A 144 3.61 -2.70 6.24
CA ARG A 144 3.61 -1.25 6.04
C ARG A 144 5.04 -0.73 5.92
N HIS A 145 5.91 -1.20 6.80
CA HIS A 145 7.32 -0.81 6.78
C HIS A 145 8.00 -1.23 5.47
N ALA A 146 7.78 -2.47 5.04
CA ALA A 146 8.38 -2.99 3.82
C ALA A 146 7.90 -2.23 2.58
N PHE A 147 6.60 -1.95 2.52
CA PHE A 147 6.03 -1.19 1.41
C PHE A 147 6.60 0.22 1.35
N ALA A 148 6.66 0.89 2.49
CA ALA A 148 7.19 2.25 2.53
C ALA A 148 8.67 2.28 2.14
N THR A 149 9.45 1.32 2.64
CA THR A 149 10.87 1.23 2.31
C THR A 149 11.09 0.98 0.82
N HIS A 150 10.33 0.05 0.25
CA HIS A 150 10.40 -0.24 -1.19
C HIS A 150 10.04 1.00 -2.01
N LEU A 151 8.95 1.66 -1.63
CA LEU A 151 8.47 2.85 -2.32
C LEU A 151 9.53 3.95 -2.32
N LEU A 152 10.14 4.20 -1.16
CA LEU A 152 11.20 5.20 -1.03
C LEU A 152 12.43 4.84 -1.86
N ASN A 153 12.80 3.58 -1.88
CA ASN A 153 13.98 3.10 -2.61
C ASN A 153 13.78 3.14 -4.12
N HIS A 154 12.54 3.15 -4.58
CA HIS A 154 12.22 3.15 -6.01
C HIS A 154 11.75 4.52 -6.52
N GLY A 155 12.11 5.57 -5.81
CA GLY A 155 11.94 6.93 -6.33
C GLY A 155 10.54 7.49 -6.23
N ALA A 156 9.85 7.22 -5.14
CA ALA A 156 8.55 7.82 -4.89
C ALA A 156 8.63 9.35 -4.96
N ASP A 157 7.53 9.96 -5.39
CA ASP A 157 7.38 11.40 -5.35
C ASP A 157 7.61 11.89 -3.92
N LEU A 158 8.36 12.98 -3.80
CA LEU A 158 8.66 13.60 -2.51
C LEU A 158 7.39 13.90 -1.71
N ARG A 159 6.31 14.32 -2.39
CA ARG A 159 5.04 14.61 -1.71
C ARG A 159 4.48 13.38 -1.04
N VAL A 160 4.55 12.22 -1.70
CA VAL A 160 4.10 10.96 -1.11
C VAL A 160 4.89 10.66 0.15
N VAL A 161 6.20 10.80 0.08
CA VAL A 161 7.08 10.57 1.23
C VAL A 161 6.73 11.49 2.38
N GLN A 162 6.56 12.77 2.11
CA GLN A 162 6.22 13.75 3.15
C GLN A 162 4.87 13.44 3.80
N LEU A 163 3.88 13.04 3.01
CA LEU A 163 2.56 12.71 3.54
C LEU A 163 2.61 11.45 4.40
N LEU A 164 3.38 10.45 3.98
CA LEU A 164 3.57 9.24 4.78
C LEU A 164 4.21 9.55 6.12
N LEU A 165 5.25 10.37 6.12
CA LEU A 165 5.99 10.73 7.32
C LEU A 165 5.17 11.53 8.31
N GLY A 166 4.29 12.38 7.82
CA GLY A 166 3.49 13.25 8.68
C GLY A 166 2.44 12.54 9.51
N HIS A 167 2.16 11.24 9.23
CA HIS A 167 1.05 10.53 9.88
C HIS A 167 1.47 9.21 10.51
N SER A 168 2.76 8.92 10.55
CA SER A 168 3.27 7.71 11.20
C SER A 168 3.50 7.97 12.68
N ASP A 169 3.60 6.89 13.47
CA ASP A 169 4.06 7.04 14.84
C ASP A 169 5.52 7.53 14.82
N LEU A 170 5.98 8.02 15.97
CA LEU A 170 7.22 8.75 16.04
C LEU A 170 8.43 7.94 15.57
N SER A 171 8.54 6.70 16.03
CA SER A 171 9.70 5.86 15.68
C SER A 171 9.70 5.50 14.19
N THR A 172 8.55 5.16 13.64
CA THR A 172 8.39 4.88 12.22
C THR A 172 8.71 6.13 11.41
N THR A 173 8.25 7.29 11.86
CA THR A 173 8.55 8.56 11.22
C THR A 173 10.05 8.82 11.15
N GLN A 174 10.78 8.56 12.24
CA GLN A 174 12.22 8.76 12.27
C GLN A 174 12.93 7.87 11.26
N ILE A 175 12.56 6.60 11.18
CA ILE A 175 13.15 5.65 10.23
C ILE A 175 12.88 6.12 8.80
N TYR A 176 11.64 6.48 8.49
CA TYR A 176 11.26 6.92 7.15
C TYR A 176 11.96 8.21 6.79
N THR A 177 12.11 9.14 7.73
CA THR A 177 12.83 10.39 7.50
C THR A 177 14.26 10.12 7.08
N HIS A 178 14.94 9.22 7.78
CA HIS A 178 16.30 8.87 7.44
C HIS A 178 16.41 8.28 6.03
N VAL A 179 15.57 7.30 5.72
CA VAL A 179 15.57 6.66 4.41
C VAL A 179 15.20 7.67 3.32
N ALA A 180 14.21 8.52 3.60
CA ALA A 180 13.78 9.54 2.65
C ALA A 180 14.89 10.53 2.34
N GLN A 181 15.64 10.98 3.34
CA GLN A 181 16.76 11.89 3.13
C GLN A 181 17.82 11.27 2.25
N GLN A 182 18.17 10.02 2.51
CA GLN A 182 19.15 9.32 1.68
C GLN A 182 18.65 9.19 0.23
N ARG A 183 17.39 8.83 0.07
CA ARG A 183 16.82 8.65 -1.26
C ARG A 183 16.73 9.97 -2.02
N LEU A 184 16.35 11.04 -1.34
CA LEU A 184 16.29 12.36 -1.93
C LEU A 184 17.65 12.82 -2.44
N GLN A 185 18.67 12.62 -1.62
CA GLN A 185 20.03 12.96 -2.01
C GLN A 185 20.44 12.19 -3.26
N THR A 186 20.17 10.89 -3.29
CA THR A 186 20.47 10.04 -4.43
C THR A 186 19.74 10.52 -5.70
N LEU A 187 18.46 10.80 -5.58
CA LEU A 187 17.66 11.30 -6.71
C LEU A 187 18.17 12.63 -7.23
N TYR A 188 18.51 13.54 -6.31
CA TYR A 188 19.06 14.83 -6.68
C TYR A 188 20.37 14.68 -7.42
N GLU A 189 21.26 13.84 -6.92
CA GLU A 189 22.56 13.59 -7.55
C GLU A 189 22.42 12.98 -8.93
N GLN A 190 21.44 12.10 -9.12
CA GLN A 190 21.22 11.42 -10.39
C GLN A 190 20.57 12.33 -11.44
N HIS A 191 19.64 13.16 -11.02
CA HIS A 191 18.80 13.91 -11.97
C HIS A 191 19.15 15.38 -12.10
N HIS A 192 19.81 15.95 -11.09
CA HIS A 192 20.18 17.36 -11.11
C HIS A 192 20.99 17.78 -12.35
N PRO A 193 21.99 17.00 -12.79
CA PRO A 193 22.75 17.38 -13.98
C PRO A 193 21.91 17.46 -15.24
N ARG A 194 20.78 16.80 -15.25
CA ARG A 194 19.86 16.78 -16.40
C ARG A 194 18.75 17.81 -16.29
N ALA A 195 18.62 18.46 -15.15
CA ALA A 195 17.54 19.37 -14.90
C ALA A 195 17.59 20.61 -15.82
N GLY A 196 18.78 20.96 -16.31
CA GLY A 196 18.97 22.09 -17.21
C GLY A 196 18.93 21.73 -18.69
N THR A 197 18.76 20.46 -19.02
CA THR A 197 18.66 20.01 -20.40
C THR A 197 17.24 19.62 -20.73
#